data_14d73f5b9c1a58d041ecf26c3f527ded
#
_entry.id   14d73f5b9c1a58d041ecf26c3f527ded
#
_cell.length_a   1.000
_cell.length_b   1.000
_cell.length_c   1.000
_cell.angle_alpha   90.00
_cell.angle_beta   90.00
_cell.angle_gamma   90.00
#
_symmetry.space_group_name_H-M   'P 1'
#
loop_
_entity.id
_entity.type
_entity.pdbx_description
1 polymer ?
#
loop_
_entity_poly.entity_id
_entity_poly.type
_entity_poly.pdbx_seq_one_letter_code
_entity_poly.pdbx_strand_id
1 'polypeptide(L)'
;AINQFIAHHSVILQPERRIMWVSTSPWQCGKYVAYDLNKIFSDSIDFLREISEPEQTIPADTFMEQPEFKQLLTYKKLTPLLLKKIRRKEKVEDSVLKRYEASNPSLYFVYEVLGDYYEAIRQPQQAVGYWKKALNRPIPKLQEKERIQQKIQKQS
;
A
#
# COMPACT_ATOMS: atom_id res chain seq x y z
N ALA A 1 -6.14 -2.90 -13.20
CA ALA A 1 -6.80 -1.72 -12.67
C ALA A 1 -6.05 -0.46 -13.11
N ILE A 2 -6.77 0.57 -13.50
CA ILE A 2 -6.17 1.86 -13.92
C ILE A 2 -5.65 2.59 -12.67
N ASN A 3 -6.39 2.55 -11.58
CA ASN A 3 -5.99 3.12 -10.31
C ASN A 3 -5.18 2.13 -9.48
N GLN A 4 -3.98 2.53 -9.10
CA GLN A 4 -3.09 1.75 -8.24
C GLN A 4 -2.70 2.55 -7.01
N PHE A 5 -2.73 1.92 -5.83
CA PHE A 5 -2.33 2.55 -4.56
C PHE A 5 -0.88 3.03 -4.49
N ILE A 6 -0.06 2.72 -5.50
CA ILE A 6 1.30 3.23 -5.63
C ILE A 6 1.38 4.55 -6.41
N ALA A 7 0.33 4.93 -7.13
CA ALA A 7 0.29 6.19 -7.86
C ALA A 7 -0.01 7.35 -6.89
N HIS A 8 0.85 8.35 -6.91
CA HIS A 8 0.73 9.49 -5.99
C HIS A 8 -0.37 10.46 -6.42
N HIS A 9 -0.60 10.60 -7.72
CA HIS A 9 -1.57 11.52 -8.30
C HIS A 9 -2.34 10.85 -9.43
N SER A 10 -3.57 11.30 -9.62
CA SER A 10 -4.40 10.97 -10.76
C SER A 10 -5.09 12.23 -11.25
N VAL A 11 -5.21 12.36 -12.56
CA VAL A 11 -5.90 13.48 -13.22
C VAL A 11 -6.93 12.91 -14.16
N ILE A 12 -8.15 13.47 -14.12
CA ILE A 12 -9.22 13.20 -15.06
C ILE A 12 -9.41 14.46 -15.90
N LEU A 13 -9.52 14.31 -17.22
CA LEU A 13 -9.73 15.41 -18.13
C LEU A 13 -11.02 15.19 -18.92
N GLN A 14 -11.82 16.23 -19.03
CA GLN A 14 -12.99 16.31 -19.92
C GLN A 14 -12.75 17.47 -20.91
N PRO A 15 -12.10 17.19 -22.06
CA PRO A 15 -11.64 18.24 -22.98
C PRO A 15 -12.77 19.10 -23.54
N GLU A 16 -13.93 18.50 -23.84
CA GLU A 16 -15.09 19.17 -24.42
C GLU A 16 -15.63 20.28 -23.51
N ARG A 17 -15.58 20.06 -22.19
CA ARG A 17 -16.01 21.03 -21.18
C ARG A 17 -14.86 21.84 -20.60
N ARG A 18 -13.61 21.48 -20.93
CA ARG A 18 -12.38 22.04 -20.37
C ARG A 18 -12.36 21.96 -18.84
N ILE A 19 -12.83 20.82 -18.30
CA ILE A 19 -12.79 20.56 -16.86
C ILE A 19 -11.69 19.54 -16.58
N MET A 20 -10.94 19.79 -15.50
CA MET A 20 -9.91 18.91 -14.98
C MET A 20 -10.19 18.59 -13.53
N TRP A 21 -10.03 17.33 -13.14
CA TRP A 21 -10.07 16.89 -11.75
C TRP A 21 -8.69 16.40 -11.35
N VAL A 22 -8.24 16.81 -10.17
CA VAL A 22 -6.97 16.38 -9.59
C VAL A 22 -7.23 15.67 -8.26
N SER A 23 -6.67 14.46 -8.13
CA SER A 23 -6.82 13.69 -6.90
C SER A 23 -6.08 14.34 -5.72
N THR A 24 -6.67 14.21 -4.53
CA THR A 24 -6.05 14.62 -3.27
C THR A 24 -5.57 13.40 -2.49
N SER A 25 -4.75 13.64 -1.45
CA SER A 25 -4.32 12.63 -0.48
C SER A 25 -5.51 11.95 0.23
N PRO A 26 -5.37 10.66 0.62
CA PRO A 26 -4.20 9.83 0.41
C PRO A 26 -4.24 9.12 -0.97
N TRP A 27 -3.13 9.11 -1.67
CA TRP A 27 -2.95 8.53 -3.00
C TRP A 27 -4.00 9.01 -3.99
N GLN A 28 -4.88 8.10 -4.48
CA GLN A 28 -5.98 8.42 -5.38
C GLN A 28 -7.35 8.18 -4.72
N CYS A 29 -7.39 7.91 -3.42
CA CYS A 29 -8.62 7.66 -2.68
C CYS A 29 -9.24 8.93 -2.10
N GLY A 30 -8.50 10.05 -2.08
CA GLY A 30 -9.02 11.34 -1.68
C GLY A 30 -10.04 11.89 -2.69
N LYS A 31 -10.63 13.02 -2.37
CA LYS A 31 -11.52 13.70 -3.31
C LYS A 31 -10.77 14.13 -4.58
N TYR A 32 -11.50 14.21 -5.69
CA TYR A 32 -10.97 14.80 -6.91
C TYR A 32 -11.50 16.21 -7.04
N VAL A 33 -10.64 17.18 -6.80
CA VAL A 33 -10.98 18.60 -6.89
C VAL A 33 -11.11 19.00 -8.34
N ALA A 34 -12.24 19.60 -8.70
CA ALA A 34 -12.54 20.05 -10.04
C ALA A 34 -12.00 21.46 -10.30
N TYR A 35 -11.55 21.69 -11.51
CA TYR A 35 -11.06 22.97 -12.01
C TYR A 35 -11.65 23.24 -13.39
N ASP A 36 -12.28 24.42 -13.58
CA ASP A 36 -12.73 24.90 -14.90
C ASP A 36 -11.61 25.66 -15.57
N LEU A 37 -11.00 25.07 -16.59
CA LEU A 37 -9.90 25.66 -17.32
C LEU A 37 -10.30 26.92 -18.11
N ASN A 38 -11.59 27.07 -18.49
CA ASN A 38 -12.07 28.31 -19.11
C ASN A 38 -11.98 29.48 -18.13
N LYS A 39 -12.30 29.23 -16.84
CA LYS A 39 -12.21 30.26 -15.80
C LYS A 39 -10.74 30.55 -15.45
N ILE A 40 -9.91 29.51 -15.35
CA ILE A 40 -8.50 29.64 -14.93
C ILE A 40 -7.68 30.38 -15.99
N PHE A 41 -7.94 30.14 -17.25
CA PHE A 41 -7.21 30.81 -18.36
C PHE A 41 -7.94 31.99 -18.97
N SER A 42 -8.94 32.54 -18.24
CA SER A 42 -9.57 33.80 -18.65
C SER A 42 -8.68 34.99 -18.26
N ASP A 43 -8.75 36.08 -19.07
CA ASP A 43 -7.99 37.32 -18.82
C ASP A 43 -8.42 38.05 -17.52
N SER A 44 -9.47 37.54 -16.85
CA SER A 44 -10.10 38.18 -15.67
C SER A 44 -9.88 37.39 -14.39
N ILE A 45 -8.76 36.68 -14.21
CA ILE A 45 -8.49 35.93 -12.99
C ILE A 45 -8.28 36.90 -11.81
N ASP A 46 -9.15 36.79 -10.83
CA ASP A 46 -8.91 37.27 -9.49
C ASP A 46 -8.10 36.23 -8.73
N PHE A 47 -6.81 36.47 -8.54
CA PHE A 47 -5.90 35.59 -7.82
C PHE A 47 -6.24 35.41 -6.33
N LEU A 48 -7.16 36.17 -5.79
CA LEU A 48 -7.66 36.03 -4.42
C LEU A 48 -8.88 35.11 -4.34
N ARG A 49 -9.45 34.69 -5.48
CA ARG A 49 -10.61 33.81 -5.53
C ARG A 49 -10.18 32.34 -5.52
N GLU A 50 -10.98 31.51 -4.83
CA GLU A 50 -10.83 30.05 -4.97
C GLU A 50 -11.09 29.64 -6.41
N ILE A 51 -10.10 28.93 -7.01
CA ILE A 51 -10.13 28.49 -8.40
C ILE A 51 -10.77 27.11 -8.58
N SER A 52 -11.07 26.41 -7.48
CA SER A 52 -11.74 25.10 -7.51
C SER A 52 -13.24 25.26 -7.76
N GLU A 53 -13.85 24.18 -8.29
CA GLU A 53 -15.30 24.08 -8.54
C GLU A 53 -15.86 23.07 -7.53
N PRO A 54 -16.30 23.49 -6.31
CA PRO A 54 -16.74 22.60 -5.26
C PRO A 54 -17.91 21.70 -5.65
N GLU A 55 -18.87 22.25 -6.42
CA GLU A 55 -20.07 21.52 -6.88
C GLU A 55 -19.76 20.39 -7.87
N GLN A 56 -18.63 20.48 -8.55
CA GLN A 56 -18.17 19.47 -9.51
C GLN A 56 -17.11 18.53 -8.92
N THR A 57 -16.71 18.75 -7.67
CA THR A 57 -15.72 17.93 -6.99
C THR A 57 -16.28 16.53 -6.72
N ILE A 58 -15.54 15.49 -7.12
CA ILE A 58 -15.88 14.09 -6.85
C ILE A 58 -15.50 13.79 -5.40
N PRO A 59 -16.39 13.25 -4.56
CA PRO A 59 -16.08 12.94 -3.18
C PRO A 59 -14.98 11.87 -3.05
N ALA A 60 -14.37 11.79 -1.87
CA ALA A 60 -13.40 10.76 -1.56
C ALA A 60 -14.01 9.36 -1.61
N ASP A 61 -13.18 8.36 -1.93
CA ASP A 61 -13.59 6.96 -1.95
C ASP A 61 -13.90 6.48 -0.52
N THR A 62 -15.10 5.93 -0.31
CA THR A 62 -15.53 5.36 0.96
C THR A 62 -14.69 4.15 1.40
N PHE A 63 -13.91 3.55 0.49
CA PHE A 63 -12.96 2.49 0.82
C PHE A 63 -11.99 2.90 1.94
N MET A 64 -11.66 4.19 2.06
CA MET A 64 -10.80 4.69 3.14
C MET A 64 -11.38 4.49 4.55
N GLU A 65 -12.68 4.33 4.66
CA GLU A 65 -13.38 4.08 5.93
C GLU A 65 -13.39 2.59 6.29
N GLN A 66 -13.13 1.71 5.31
CA GLN A 66 -13.19 0.28 5.47
C GLN A 66 -12.03 -0.28 6.32
N PRO A 67 -12.27 -1.40 7.03
CA PRO A 67 -11.23 -2.08 7.81
C PRO A 67 -10.02 -2.47 6.96
N GLU A 68 -10.24 -2.88 5.71
CA GLU A 68 -9.21 -3.29 4.77
C GLU A 68 -8.21 -2.18 4.47
N PHE A 69 -8.68 -0.94 4.39
CA PHE A 69 -7.80 0.22 4.23
C PHE A 69 -6.91 0.44 5.46
N LYS A 70 -7.48 0.31 6.66
CA LYS A 70 -6.73 0.40 7.93
C LYS A 70 -5.68 -0.71 8.05
N GLN A 71 -6.04 -1.92 7.60
CA GLN A 71 -5.11 -3.05 7.50
C GLN A 71 -3.97 -2.76 6.52
N LEU A 72 -4.26 -2.22 5.34
CA LEU A 72 -3.24 -1.80 4.37
C LEU A 72 -2.28 -0.76 4.95
N LEU A 73 -2.78 0.24 5.68
CA LEU A 73 -1.94 1.22 6.37
C LEU A 73 -1.04 0.55 7.42
N THR A 74 -1.58 -0.39 8.19
CA THR A 74 -0.84 -1.18 9.17
C THR A 74 0.28 -1.98 8.49
N TYR A 75 -0.03 -2.69 7.41
CA TYR A 75 0.95 -3.41 6.59
C TYR A 75 2.08 -2.48 6.10
N LYS A 76 1.72 -1.35 5.47
CA LYS A 76 2.70 -0.38 4.96
C LYS A 76 3.59 0.20 6.06
N LYS A 77 3.06 0.42 7.26
CA LYS A 77 3.82 0.93 8.41
C LYS A 77 4.75 -0.12 9.02
N LEU A 78 4.27 -1.35 9.18
CA LEU A 78 5.00 -2.39 9.89
C LEU A 78 6.06 -3.08 9.02
N THR A 79 5.86 -3.18 7.71
CA THR A 79 6.83 -3.83 6.81
C THR A 79 8.24 -3.24 6.91
N PRO A 80 8.47 -1.93 6.72
CA PRO A 80 9.81 -1.36 6.83
C PRO A 80 10.40 -1.45 8.24
N LEU A 81 9.55 -1.39 9.26
CA LEU A 81 9.96 -1.57 10.65
C LEU A 81 10.52 -2.98 10.86
N LEU A 82 9.78 -4.02 10.44
CA LEU A 82 10.21 -5.41 10.57
C LEU A 82 11.47 -5.69 9.74
N LEU A 83 11.56 -5.21 8.52
CA LEU A 83 12.77 -5.35 7.70
C LEU A 83 14.00 -4.70 8.36
N LYS A 84 13.83 -3.57 9.04
CA LYS A 84 14.89 -2.95 9.83
C LYS A 84 15.29 -3.81 11.02
N LYS A 85 14.31 -4.38 11.75
CA LYS A 85 14.55 -5.26 12.91
C LYS A 85 15.25 -6.55 12.50
N ILE A 86 14.85 -7.17 11.37
CA ILE A 86 15.50 -8.34 10.79
C ILE A 86 16.98 -8.07 10.52
N ARG A 87 17.31 -6.96 9.84
CA ARG A 87 18.71 -6.59 9.56
C ARG A 87 19.56 -6.40 10.82
N ARG A 88 18.94 -5.93 11.90
CA ARG A 88 19.62 -5.71 13.19
C ARG A 88 19.56 -6.91 14.11
N LYS A 89 18.87 -7.99 13.72
CA LYS A 89 18.59 -9.18 14.55
C LYS A 89 17.96 -8.83 15.91
N GLU A 90 17.11 -7.79 15.91
CA GLU A 90 16.43 -7.31 17.12
C GLU A 90 15.08 -7.98 17.27
N LYS A 91 14.76 -8.34 18.52
CA LYS A 91 13.44 -8.90 18.84
C LYS A 91 12.34 -7.85 18.71
N VAL A 92 11.16 -8.34 18.39
CA VAL A 92 9.92 -7.57 18.26
C VAL A 92 8.86 -8.22 19.13
N GLU A 93 8.00 -7.43 19.72
CA GLU A 93 6.89 -7.93 20.55
C GLU A 93 5.94 -8.80 19.71
N ASP A 94 5.44 -9.89 20.32
CA ASP A 94 4.51 -10.81 19.66
C ASP A 94 3.21 -10.11 19.18
N SER A 95 2.77 -9.10 19.91
CA SER A 95 1.64 -8.26 19.56
C SER A 95 1.81 -7.59 18.19
N VAL A 96 3.02 -7.11 17.88
CA VAL A 96 3.38 -6.47 16.62
C VAL A 96 3.41 -7.51 15.49
N LEU A 97 3.97 -8.69 15.75
CA LEU A 97 4.03 -9.78 14.77
C LEU A 97 2.62 -10.27 14.40
N LYS A 98 1.75 -10.47 15.39
CA LYS A 98 0.34 -10.83 15.17
C LYS A 98 -0.41 -9.76 14.37
N ARG A 99 -0.21 -8.48 14.69
CA ARG A 99 -0.81 -7.37 13.94
C ARG A 99 -0.30 -7.33 12.50
N TYR A 100 0.97 -7.62 12.27
CA TYR A 100 1.53 -7.69 10.93
C TYR A 100 0.95 -8.86 10.14
N GLU A 101 0.86 -10.06 10.72
CA GLU A 101 0.24 -11.22 10.08
C GLU A 101 -1.23 -10.93 9.71
N ALA A 102 -1.99 -10.30 10.61
CA ALA A 102 -3.40 -9.94 10.38
C ALA A 102 -3.58 -8.79 9.38
N SER A 103 -2.55 -8.00 9.10
CA SER A 103 -2.66 -6.81 8.24
C SER A 103 -2.86 -7.14 6.75
N ASN A 104 -2.38 -8.30 6.29
CA ASN A 104 -2.65 -8.80 4.94
C ASN A 104 -2.47 -10.32 4.86
N PRO A 105 -3.45 -11.10 5.36
CA PRO A 105 -3.32 -12.55 5.49
C PRO A 105 -3.33 -13.31 4.16
N SER A 106 -3.67 -12.65 3.05
CA SER A 106 -3.64 -13.24 1.71
C SER A 106 -2.32 -13.05 0.98
N LEU A 107 -1.46 -12.16 1.47
CA LEU A 107 -0.21 -11.80 0.80
C LEU A 107 0.95 -12.70 1.25
N TYR A 108 1.54 -13.46 0.33
CA TYR A 108 2.70 -14.34 0.61
C TYR A 108 3.87 -13.59 1.28
N PHE A 109 4.11 -12.34 0.89
CA PHE A 109 5.23 -11.55 1.38
C PHE A 109 5.17 -11.26 2.89
N VAL A 110 3.96 -11.19 3.49
CA VAL A 110 3.79 -11.08 4.94
C VAL A 110 4.41 -12.29 5.64
N TYR A 111 4.14 -13.48 5.14
CA TYR A 111 4.66 -14.72 5.72
C TYR A 111 6.14 -14.92 5.41
N GLU A 112 6.62 -14.46 4.25
CA GLU A 112 8.06 -14.46 3.95
C GLU A 112 8.82 -13.58 4.95
N VAL A 113 8.36 -12.34 5.21
CA VAL A 113 8.98 -11.42 6.18
C VAL A 113 8.96 -12.00 7.60
N LEU A 114 7.85 -12.63 8.01
CA LEU A 114 7.78 -13.29 9.32
C LEU A 114 8.76 -14.46 9.41
N GLY A 115 8.90 -15.26 8.36
CA GLY A 115 9.90 -16.33 8.29
C GLY A 115 11.32 -15.78 8.40
N ASP A 116 11.64 -14.73 7.66
CA ASP A 116 12.95 -14.06 7.71
C ASP A 116 13.23 -13.45 9.10
N TYR A 117 12.18 -12.97 9.79
CA TYR A 117 12.30 -12.50 11.16
C TYR A 117 12.69 -13.63 12.13
N TYR A 118 12.00 -14.76 12.06
CA TYR A 118 12.30 -15.89 12.94
C TYR A 118 13.67 -16.52 12.65
N GLU A 119 14.10 -16.54 11.40
CA GLU A 119 15.47 -16.93 11.04
C GLU A 119 16.49 -15.96 11.66
N ALA A 120 16.27 -14.65 11.55
CA ALA A 120 17.19 -13.65 12.10
C ALA A 120 17.38 -13.76 13.62
N ILE A 121 16.35 -14.18 14.35
CA ILE A 121 16.41 -14.39 15.81
C ILE A 121 16.74 -15.85 16.20
N ARG A 122 17.24 -16.67 15.25
CA ARG A 122 17.69 -18.06 15.45
C ARG A 122 16.57 -19.01 15.89
N GLN A 123 15.40 -18.88 15.31
CA GLN A 123 14.24 -19.78 15.51
C GLN A 123 13.87 -20.48 14.18
N PRO A 124 14.72 -21.41 13.68
CA PRO A 124 14.60 -21.97 12.34
C PRO A 124 13.29 -22.76 12.11
N GLN A 125 12.79 -23.46 13.13
CA GLN A 125 11.53 -24.21 12.98
C GLN A 125 10.34 -23.27 12.72
N GLN A 126 10.26 -22.13 13.39
CA GLN A 126 9.23 -21.12 13.16
C GLN A 126 9.41 -20.46 11.81
N ALA A 127 10.67 -20.16 11.41
CA ALA A 127 10.98 -19.62 10.10
C ALA A 127 10.45 -20.51 8.97
N VAL A 128 10.76 -21.80 9.02
CA VAL A 128 10.27 -22.80 8.04
C VAL A 128 8.75 -22.87 8.04
N GLY A 129 8.12 -22.81 9.21
CA GLY A 129 6.65 -22.78 9.31
C GLY A 129 6.02 -21.61 8.57
N TYR A 130 6.58 -20.41 8.73
CA TYR A 130 6.10 -19.21 8.04
C TYR A 130 6.40 -19.21 6.54
N TRP A 131 7.57 -19.66 6.10
CA TRP A 131 7.87 -19.79 4.67
C TRP A 131 6.98 -20.82 3.96
N LYS A 132 6.60 -21.92 4.63
CA LYS A 132 5.59 -22.84 4.13
C LYS A 132 4.22 -22.18 4.01
N LYS A 133 3.81 -21.36 4.98
CA LYS A 133 2.59 -20.54 4.86
C LYS A 133 2.67 -19.58 3.66
N ALA A 134 3.83 -18.98 3.37
CA ALA A 134 4.03 -18.13 2.21
C ALA A 134 3.83 -18.88 0.89
N LEU A 135 4.37 -20.10 0.78
CA LEU A 135 4.22 -20.95 -0.42
C LEU A 135 2.77 -21.39 -0.66
N ASN A 136 1.92 -21.38 0.36
CA ASN A 136 0.49 -21.69 0.25
C ASN A 136 -0.34 -20.44 -0.16
N ARG A 137 0.29 -19.33 -0.52
CA ARG A 137 -0.36 -18.13 -1.05
C ARG A 137 -0.02 -17.95 -2.52
N PRO A 138 -0.84 -17.21 -3.28
CA PRO A 138 -0.49 -16.85 -4.66
C PRO A 138 0.82 -16.05 -4.71
N ILE A 139 1.81 -16.57 -5.43
CA ILE A 139 3.10 -15.89 -5.67
C ILE A 139 3.19 -15.57 -7.16
N PRO A 140 3.21 -14.28 -7.55
CA PRO A 140 3.13 -13.87 -8.96
C PRO A 140 4.36 -14.26 -9.79
N LYS A 141 5.54 -14.32 -9.15
CA LYS A 141 6.82 -14.54 -9.85
C LYS A 141 7.45 -15.86 -9.41
N LEU A 142 7.82 -16.69 -10.39
CA LEU A 142 8.48 -17.97 -10.14
C LEU A 142 9.76 -17.81 -9.30
N GLN A 143 10.58 -16.82 -9.61
CA GLN A 143 11.83 -16.52 -8.89
C GLN A 143 11.62 -16.27 -7.37
N GLU A 144 10.51 -15.62 -7.00
CA GLU A 144 10.17 -15.38 -5.59
C GLU A 144 9.78 -16.69 -4.89
N LYS A 145 9.05 -17.55 -5.59
CA LYS A 145 8.70 -18.89 -5.09
C LYS A 145 9.95 -19.75 -4.87
N GLU A 146 10.84 -19.79 -5.85
CA GLU A 146 12.12 -20.54 -5.77
C GLU A 146 13.00 -20.02 -4.63
N ARG A 147 13.08 -18.71 -4.45
CA ARG A 147 13.82 -18.09 -3.34
C ARG A 147 13.32 -18.59 -1.98
N ILE A 148 12.00 -18.64 -1.79
CA ILE A 148 11.41 -19.12 -0.53
C ILE A 148 11.69 -20.62 -0.35
N GLN A 149 11.59 -21.42 -1.40
CA GLN A 149 11.94 -22.85 -1.36
C GLN A 149 13.38 -23.08 -0.96
N GLN A 150 14.32 -22.31 -1.52
CA GLN A 150 15.73 -22.36 -1.14
C GLN A 150 15.99 -22.01 0.33
N LYS A 151 15.25 -21.03 0.89
CA LYS A 151 15.34 -20.71 2.32
C LYS A 151 14.95 -21.90 3.18
N ILE A 152 13.88 -22.62 2.83
CA ILE A 152 13.44 -23.82 3.56
C ILE A 152 14.51 -24.93 3.47
N GLN A 153 15.04 -25.20 2.28
CA GLN A 153 16.06 -26.25 2.07
C GLN A 153 17.32 -26.01 2.89
N LYS A 154 17.73 -24.76 3.08
CA LYS A 154 18.91 -24.41 3.89
C LYS A 154 18.73 -24.67 5.39
N GLN A 155 17.50 -24.84 5.86
CA GLN A 155 17.19 -25.07 7.28
C GLN A 155 16.82 -26.54 7.57
N SER A 156 16.74 -27.37 6.54
CA SER A 156 16.50 -28.82 6.63
C SER A 156 17.79 -29.58 6.73
#